data_5e87b2e49d6b23060b59d5b9333f370c
#
_entry.id   5e87b2e49d6b23060b59d5b9333f370c
#
_cell.length_a   1.000
_cell.length_b   1.000
_cell.length_c   1.000
_cell.angle_alpha   90.00
_cell.angle_beta   90.00
_cell.angle_gamma   90.00
#
_symmetry.space_group_name_H-M   'P 1'
#
loop_
_entity.id
_entity.type
_entity.pdbx_description
1 polymer ?
#
loop_
_entity_poly.entity_id
_entity_poly.type
_entity_poly.pdbx_seq_one_letter_code
_entity_poly.pdbx_strand_id
1 'polypeptide(L)'
;ACIDYMGEPEGEVYCIRNGTGYRYTVSAGDGSFRLSEVDEPEILEEDHFGYRLRVYRWDSREPCYGIVTADETEVIAPVYERVELPFPDRFLLYEGGASQGPVMGRCRLTDETGSTLSVRFHWIDYSVFDDGYIGIAVCYGERAAYPCYDEDGQPMPEGYWLVDRDGNLLSERFTKLSFGDGDETHTASKGDVLRAQREDGTETLLPVAELLLP
;
A
#
# COMPACT_ATOMS: atom_id res chain seq x y z
N ALA A 1 -6.72 7.32 12.64
CA ALA A 1 -7.68 6.53 13.40
C ALA A 1 -8.42 5.63 12.43
N CYS A 2 -8.13 4.33 12.45
CA CYS A 2 -8.98 3.35 11.77
C CYS A 2 -10.32 3.33 12.52
N ILE A 3 -11.36 3.92 11.94
CA ILE A 3 -12.73 3.76 12.41
C ILE A 3 -13.42 2.90 11.36
N ASP A 4 -13.49 1.62 11.62
CA ASP A 4 -14.31 0.70 10.82
C ASP A 4 -15.71 0.65 11.46
N TYR A 5 -16.64 1.38 10.87
CA TYR A 5 -18.04 1.35 11.26
C TYR A 5 -18.76 0.30 10.40
N MET A 6 -18.88 -0.89 10.91
CA MET A 6 -19.81 -1.90 10.37
C MET A 6 -21.18 -1.64 11.01
N GLY A 7 -22.13 -1.19 10.21
CA GLY A 7 -23.44 -0.69 10.63
C GLY A 7 -24.42 -1.72 11.19
N GLU A 8 -23.99 -2.56 12.11
CA GLU A 8 -24.84 -3.39 12.95
C GLU A 8 -25.03 -2.69 14.30
N PRO A 9 -26.23 -2.74 14.91
CA PRO A 9 -26.50 -2.10 16.20
C PRO A 9 -25.73 -2.70 17.38
N GLU A 10 -24.99 -3.78 17.17
CA GLU A 10 -24.02 -4.38 18.06
C GLU A 10 -22.70 -4.44 17.32
N GLY A 11 -21.79 -3.49 17.55
CA GLY A 11 -20.53 -3.38 16.86
C GLY A 11 -19.36 -3.18 17.80
N GLU A 12 -18.22 -3.70 17.39
CA GLU A 12 -16.94 -3.40 18.02
C GLU A 12 -16.20 -2.38 17.15
N VAL A 13 -15.73 -1.30 17.76
CA VAL A 13 -14.90 -0.29 17.11
C VAL A 13 -13.51 -0.36 17.74
N TYR A 14 -12.51 -0.51 16.91
CA TYR A 14 -11.12 -0.51 17.34
C TYR A 14 -10.48 0.82 17.01
N CYS A 15 -9.71 1.38 17.92
CA CYS A 15 -8.91 2.56 17.66
C CYS A 15 -7.55 2.45 18.35
N ILE A 16 -6.56 3.12 17.79
CA ILE A 16 -5.25 3.27 18.38
C ILE A 16 -5.06 4.72 18.80
N ARG A 17 -4.72 4.93 20.04
CA ARG A 17 -4.45 6.25 20.60
C ARG A 17 -3.16 6.22 21.39
N ASN A 18 -2.19 7.05 21.00
CA ASN A 18 -0.88 7.12 21.63
C ASN A 18 -0.18 5.75 21.74
N GLY A 19 -0.22 4.95 20.67
CA GLY A 19 0.41 3.63 20.63
C GLY A 19 -0.33 2.53 21.41
N THR A 20 -1.45 2.82 22.06
CA THR A 20 -2.28 1.84 22.78
C THR A 20 -3.52 1.50 21.97
N GLY A 21 -3.78 0.21 21.79
CA GLY A 21 -4.99 -0.30 21.16
C GLY A 21 -6.18 -0.28 22.13
N TYR A 22 -7.31 0.18 21.65
CA TYR A 22 -8.58 0.21 22.40
C TYR A 22 -9.67 -0.47 21.60
N ARG A 23 -10.50 -1.25 22.28
CA ARG A 23 -11.72 -1.81 21.75
C ARG A 23 -12.93 -1.13 22.40
N TYR A 24 -13.78 -0.54 21.60
CA TYR A 24 -15.08 -0.03 22.02
C TYR A 24 -16.14 -1.06 21.65
N THR A 25 -16.90 -1.54 22.62
CA THR A 25 -18.07 -2.37 22.38
C THR A 25 -19.31 -1.49 22.55
N VAL A 26 -20.17 -1.45 21.53
CA VAL A 26 -21.46 -0.79 21.57
C VAL A 26 -22.52 -1.83 21.86
N SER A 27 -23.25 -1.69 22.97
CA SER A 27 -24.37 -2.57 23.32
C SER A 27 -25.67 -2.02 22.80
N ALA A 28 -26.37 -2.79 21.97
CA ALA A 28 -27.62 -2.39 21.32
C ALA A 28 -28.82 -2.17 22.29
N GLY A 29 -28.72 -2.71 23.52
CA GLY A 29 -29.84 -2.69 24.44
C GLY A 29 -30.07 -1.39 25.21
N ASP A 30 -29.01 -0.64 25.52
CA ASP A 30 -29.05 0.55 26.37
C ASP A 30 -28.18 1.71 25.85
N GLY A 31 -27.57 1.55 24.69
CA GLY A 31 -26.65 2.54 24.12
C GLY A 31 -25.37 2.75 24.93
N SER A 32 -25.04 1.82 25.83
CA SER A 32 -23.83 1.91 26.62
C SER A 32 -22.58 1.59 25.79
N PHE A 33 -21.51 2.37 26.04
CA PHE A 33 -20.19 2.13 25.46
C PHE A 33 -19.30 1.52 26.52
N ARG A 34 -18.66 0.42 26.18
CA ARG A 34 -17.62 -0.18 27.01
C ARG A 34 -16.27 -0.01 26.34
N LEU A 35 -15.36 0.65 27.00
CA LEU A 35 -13.95 0.73 26.60
C LEU A 35 -13.20 -0.40 27.29
N SER A 36 -12.48 -1.21 26.51
CA SER A 36 -11.47 -2.15 27.03
C SER A 36 -10.16 -1.90 26.33
N GLU A 37 -9.05 -1.97 27.08
CA GLU A 37 -7.74 -2.04 26.47
C GLU A 37 -7.62 -3.38 25.74
N VAL A 38 -6.98 -3.32 24.57
CA VAL A 38 -6.61 -4.51 23.81
C VAL A 38 -5.17 -4.82 24.17
N ASP A 39 -4.80 -6.08 24.09
CA ASP A 39 -3.44 -6.56 24.37
C ASP A 39 -2.38 -5.70 23.69
N GLU A 40 -1.20 -5.62 24.29
CA GLU A 40 -0.06 -4.88 23.75
C GLU A 40 0.28 -5.35 22.33
N PRO A 41 0.68 -4.43 21.44
CA PRO A 41 1.09 -4.81 20.10
C PRO A 41 2.34 -5.67 20.14
N GLU A 42 2.38 -6.65 19.26
CA GLU A 42 3.57 -7.44 19.00
C GLU A 42 4.54 -6.65 18.13
N ILE A 43 5.83 -6.67 18.47
CA ILE A 43 6.90 -6.18 17.59
C ILE A 43 7.56 -7.41 16.98
N LEU A 44 7.54 -7.52 15.66
CA LEU A 44 8.19 -8.60 14.95
C LEU A 44 9.71 -8.44 15.03
N GLU A 45 10.43 -9.54 15.28
CA GLU A 45 11.89 -9.50 15.42
C GLU A 45 12.63 -9.24 14.10
N GLU A 46 11.97 -9.46 12.98
CA GLU A 46 12.57 -9.27 11.66
C GLU A 46 12.88 -7.79 11.42
N ASP A 47 14.16 -7.49 11.18
CA ASP A 47 14.66 -6.16 10.90
C ASP A 47 14.67 -5.90 9.39
N HIS A 48 14.05 -4.80 8.98
CA HIS A 48 14.03 -4.31 7.61
C HIS A 48 14.68 -2.92 7.58
N PHE A 49 15.96 -2.84 7.23
CA PHE A 49 16.71 -1.59 7.14
C PHE A 49 16.78 -0.77 8.45
N GLY A 50 16.77 -1.43 9.61
CA GLY A 50 16.73 -0.77 10.91
C GLY A 50 15.33 -0.47 11.42
N TYR A 51 14.31 -0.94 10.73
CA TYR A 51 12.90 -0.85 11.14
C TYR A 51 12.32 -2.23 11.42
N ARG A 52 11.33 -2.26 12.29
CA ARG A 52 10.54 -3.47 12.61
C ARG A 52 9.07 -3.20 12.43
N LEU A 53 8.32 -4.24 12.15
CA LEU A 53 6.87 -4.15 12.07
C LEU A 53 6.26 -4.27 13.47
N ARG A 54 5.37 -3.34 13.79
CA ARG A 54 4.51 -3.38 14.97
C ARG A 54 3.13 -3.87 14.53
N VAL A 55 2.63 -4.92 15.16
CA VAL A 55 1.42 -5.63 14.74
C VAL A 55 0.39 -5.66 15.85
N TYR A 56 -0.82 -5.21 15.57
CA TYR A 56 -1.99 -5.47 16.39
C TYR A 56 -2.78 -6.63 15.81
N ARG A 57 -3.03 -7.65 16.60
CA ARG A 57 -3.88 -8.80 16.26
C ARG A 57 -5.15 -8.76 17.10
N TRP A 58 -6.28 -8.91 16.45
CA TRP A 58 -7.58 -9.04 17.12
C TRP A 58 -8.22 -10.36 16.72
N ASP A 59 -8.90 -11.00 17.65
CA ASP A 59 -9.44 -12.37 17.49
C ASP A 59 -10.33 -12.59 16.25
N SER A 60 -10.93 -11.53 15.72
CA SER A 60 -11.90 -11.64 14.62
C SER A 60 -11.60 -10.76 13.41
N ARG A 61 -10.44 -10.12 13.35
CA ARG A 61 -10.07 -9.19 12.27
C ARG A 61 -8.68 -9.44 11.73
N GLU A 62 -8.47 -8.98 10.51
CA GLU A 62 -7.13 -8.90 9.93
C GLU A 62 -6.22 -8.02 10.81
N PRO A 63 -4.96 -8.41 10.98
CA PRO A 63 -4.00 -7.65 11.77
C PRO A 63 -3.76 -6.27 11.14
N CYS A 64 -3.47 -5.28 11.98
CA CYS A 64 -3.01 -3.97 11.53
C CYS A 64 -1.51 -3.82 11.80
N TYR A 65 -0.82 -3.24 10.82
CA TYR A 65 0.64 -3.10 10.82
C TYR A 65 1.04 -1.63 10.91
N GLY A 66 2.11 -1.37 11.62
CA GLY A 66 2.83 -0.11 11.69
C GLY A 66 4.33 -0.34 11.64
N ILE A 67 5.11 0.70 11.77
CA ILE A 67 6.57 0.66 11.74
C ILE A 67 7.12 1.30 13.00
N VAL A 68 8.10 0.66 13.60
CA VAL A 68 8.93 1.20 14.67
C VAL A 68 10.40 1.13 14.30
N THR A 69 11.20 2.00 14.88
CA THR A 69 12.67 1.93 14.79
C THR A 69 13.21 0.80 15.64
N ALA A 70 14.51 0.52 15.56
CA ALA A 70 15.17 -0.50 16.37
C ALA A 70 15.07 -0.24 17.88
N ASP A 71 14.92 1.01 18.31
CA ASP A 71 14.69 1.42 19.71
C ASP A 71 13.19 1.54 20.06
N GLU A 72 12.31 0.97 19.22
CA GLU A 72 10.86 0.88 19.39
C GLU A 72 10.12 2.24 19.33
N THR A 73 10.77 3.28 18.82
CA THR A 73 10.09 4.54 18.53
C THR A 73 9.12 4.38 17.37
N GLU A 74 7.86 4.78 17.54
CA GLU A 74 6.83 4.72 16.50
C GLU A 74 7.15 5.70 15.37
N VAL A 75 7.23 5.16 14.14
CA VAL A 75 7.39 5.92 12.89
C VAL A 75 6.05 5.97 12.15
N ILE A 76 5.42 4.82 11.98
CA ILE A 76 4.10 4.66 11.37
C ILE A 76 3.19 3.96 12.36
N ALA A 77 2.06 4.60 12.66
CA ALA A 77 1.06 4.01 13.55
C ALA A 77 0.52 2.68 12.95
N PRO A 78 0.27 1.64 13.79
CA PRO A 78 -0.19 0.34 13.32
C PRO A 78 -1.68 0.34 12.96
N VAL A 79 -2.01 1.00 11.86
CA VAL A 79 -3.37 1.19 11.33
C VAL A 79 -3.54 0.68 9.89
N TYR A 80 -2.50 0.11 9.31
CA TYR A 80 -2.48 -0.35 7.94
C TYR A 80 -2.65 -1.87 7.84
N GLU A 81 -3.36 -2.34 6.84
CA GLU A 81 -3.59 -3.77 6.62
C GLU A 81 -2.35 -4.51 6.10
N ARG A 82 -1.45 -3.77 5.49
CA ARG A 82 -0.15 -4.26 5.02
C ARG A 82 0.83 -3.10 4.98
N VAL A 83 2.09 -3.40 5.26
CA VAL A 83 3.21 -2.47 5.14
C VAL A 83 4.35 -3.19 4.43
N GLU A 84 4.96 -2.52 3.47
CA GLU A 84 6.17 -2.98 2.80
C GLU A 84 7.24 -1.90 2.88
N LEU A 85 8.49 -2.32 2.95
CA LEU A 85 9.66 -1.45 2.96
C LEU A 85 10.48 -1.72 1.68
N PRO A 86 10.08 -1.13 0.54
CA PRO A 86 10.82 -1.34 -0.71
C PRO A 86 12.23 -0.74 -0.67
N PHE A 87 12.43 0.30 0.17
CA PHE A 87 13.70 0.99 0.33
C PHE A 87 13.95 1.33 1.80
N PRO A 88 15.22 1.63 2.19
CA PRO A 88 15.56 1.98 3.57
C PRO A 88 14.80 3.19 4.14
N ASP A 89 14.32 4.07 3.28
CA ASP A 89 13.70 5.36 3.62
C ASP A 89 12.34 5.56 2.97
N ARG A 90 11.70 4.47 2.48
CA ARG A 90 10.39 4.51 1.81
C ARG A 90 9.52 3.36 2.25
N PHE A 91 8.26 3.68 2.52
CA PHE A 91 7.27 2.71 2.97
C PHE A 91 6.05 2.70 2.05
N LEU A 92 5.59 1.51 1.70
CA LEU A 92 4.30 1.31 1.04
C LEU A 92 3.28 0.92 2.09
N LEU A 93 2.25 1.73 2.24
CA LEU A 93 1.20 1.59 3.24
C LEU A 93 -0.11 1.24 2.54
N TYR A 94 -0.69 0.09 2.87
CA TYR A 94 -1.90 -0.45 2.26
C TYR A 94 -3.11 -0.32 3.19
N GLU A 95 -4.23 0.13 2.65
CA GLU A 95 -5.47 0.39 3.37
C GLU A 95 -6.71 -0.07 2.57
N GLY A 96 -7.85 -0.22 3.25
CA GLY A 96 -9.15 -0.37 2.60
C GLY A 96 -9.45 -1.75 2.03
N GLY A 97 -9.04 -2.84 2.68
CA GLY A 97 -9.29 -4.21 2.23
C GLY A 97 -8.16 -4.79 1.39
N ALA A 98 -6.95 -4.21 1.46
CA ALA A 98 -5.79 -4.66 0.70
C ALA A 98 -5.37 -6.11 1.02
N SER A 99 -5.68 -6.62 2.22
CA SER A 99 -5.50 -8.03 2.60
C SER A 99 -6.31 -9.00 1.75
N GLN A 100 -7.41 -8.53 1.16
CA GLN A 100 -8.29 -9.32 0.28
C GLN A 100 -7.87 -9.25 -1.19
N GLY A 101 -6.81 -8.53 -1.48
CA GLY A 101 -6.24 -8.41 -2.82
C GLY A 101 -6.17 -6.96 -3.33
N PRO A 102 -5.37 -6.71 -4.36
CA PRO A 102 -5.09 -5.35 -4.82
C PRO A 102 -6.31 -4.58 -5.35
N VAL A 103 -7.35 -5.27 -5.81
CA VAL A 103 -8.60 -4.64 -6.29
C VAL A 103 -9.45 -4.11 -5.12
N MET A 104 -9.25 -4.64 -3.91
CA MET A 104 -10.06 -4.32 -2.73
C MET A 104 -9.48 -3.20 -1.88
N GLY A 105 -8.22 -2.85 -2.07
CA GLY A 105 -7.54 -1.82 -1.28
C GLY A 105 -6.80 -0.82 -2.14
N ARG A 106 -6.06 0.03 -1.48
CA ARG A 106 -5.19 1.02 -2.11
C ARG A 106 -3.93 1.23 -1.29
N CYS A 107 -2.87 1.64 -1.94
CA CYS A 107 -1.61 1.95 -1.28
C CYS A 107 -1.13 3.37 -1.60
N ARG A 108 -0.19 3.82 -0.79
CA ARG A 108 0.57 5.05 -1.02
C ARG A 108 2.01 4.85 -0.61
N LEU A 109 2.91 5.51 -1.31
CA LEU A 109 4.31 5.62 -0.93
C LEU A 109 4.48 6.77 0.06
N THR A 110 5.25 6.54 1.12
CA THR A 110 5.62 7.56 2.10
C THR A 110 7.13 7.57 2.33
N ASP A 111 7.64 8.67 2.83
CA ASP A 111 9.00 8.75 3.36
C ASP A 111 9.09 8.17 4.78
N GLU A 112 10.30 8.20 5.34
CA GLU A 112 10.59 7.76 6.71
C GLU A 112 9.89 8.56 7.82
N THR A 113 9.31 9.71 7.48
CA THR A 113 8.51 10.52 8.43
C THR A 113 7.02 10.23 8.33
N GLY A 114 6.61 9.37 7.38
CA GLY A 114 5.21 9.07 7.08
C GLY A 114 4.55 10.10 6.16
N SER A 115 5.30 11.06 5.62
CA SER A 115 4.79 12.03 4.65
C SER A 115 4.53 11.35 3.32
N THR A 116 3.35 11.58 2.74
CA THR A 116 2.96 10.98 1.46
C THR A 116 3.75 11.57 0.30
N LEU A 117 4.36 10.71 -0.51
CA LEU A 117 5.18 11.07 -1.67
C LEU A 117 4.45 10.87 -3.00
N SER A 118 3.51 9.92 -3.08
CA SER A 118 2.78 9.61 -4.31
C SER A 118 1.28 9.85 -4.17
N VAL A 119 0.59 9.96 -5.31
CA VAL A 119 -0.85 9.71 -5.36
C VAL A 119 -1.15 8.27 -4.90
N ARG A 120 -2.40 8.01 -4.54
CA ARG A 120 -2.81 6.65 -4.15
C ARG A 120 -3.03 5.80 -5.37
N PHE A 121 -2.45 4.60 -5.35
CA PHE A 121 -2.68 3.53 -6.32
C PHE A 121 -3.30 2.32 -5.62
N HIS A 122 -3.80 1.37 -6.38
CA HIS A 122 -4.25 0.10 -5.81
C HIS A 122 -3.07 -0.80 -5.47
N TRP A 123 -2.00 -0.69 -6.25
CA TRP A 123 -0.78 -1.47 -6.07
C TRP A 123 0.42 -0.72 -6.63
N ILE A 124 1.56 -0.83 -5.98
CA ILE A 124 2.87 -0.43 -6.51
C ILE A 124 3.82 -1.60 -6.28
N ASP A 125 4.50 -2.03 -7.33
CA ASP A 125 5.47 -3.11 -7.27
C ASP A 125 6.85 -2.63 -7.71
N TYR A 126 7.78 -2.58 -6.78
CA TYR A 126 9.18 -2.23 -7.03
C TYR A 126 10.06 -3.47 -7.25
N SER A 127 9.54 -4.68 -7.12
CA SER A 127 10.30 -5.91 -7.35
C SER A 127 10.43 -6.28 -8.83
N VAL A 128 9.70 -5.57 -9.70
CA VAL A 128 9.66 -5.86 -11.14
C VAL A 128 10.99 -5.61 -11.83
N PHE A 129 11.79 -4.67 -11.36
CA PHE A 129 13.08 -4.32 -11.95
C PHE A 129 14.23 -4.67 -11.01
N ASP A 130 15.34 -5.20 -11.56
CA ASP A 130 16.50 -5.68 -10.80
C ASP A 130 17.15 -4.64 -9.88
N ASP A 131 17.11 -3.35 -10.25
CA ASP A 131 17.68 -2.29 -9.43
C ASP A 131 16.71 -1.74 -8.37
N GLY A 132 15.42 -2.07 -8.50
CA GLY A 132 14.37 -1.67 -7.57
C GLY A 132 14.04 -0.17 -7.53
N TYR A 133 14.70 0.68 -8.32
CA TYR A 133 14.47 2.14 -8.28
C TYR A 133 13.24 2.58 -9.06
N ILE A 134 12.73 1.72 -9.91
CA ILE A 134 11.51 1.94 -10.69
C ILE A 134 10.50 0.89 -10.30
N GLY A 135 9.25 1.30 -10.12
CA GLY A 135 8.12 0.42 -9.86
C GLY A 135 7.05 0.54 -10.93
N ILE A 136 6.15 -0.42 -10.92
CA ILE A 136 4.92 -0.37 -11.69
C ILE A 136 3.77 -0.07 -10.73
N ALA A 137 3.11 1.08 -10.93
CA ALA A 137 1.91 1.45 -10.21
C ALA A 137 0.67 1.05 -11.02
N VAL A 138 -0.33 0.50 -10.34
CA VAL A 138 -1.54 -0.06 -10.94
C VAL A 138 -2.79 0.59 -10.37
N CYS A 139 -3.67 1.03 -11.25
CA CYS A 139 -5.03 1.44 -10.91
C CYS A 139 -6.04 0.53 -11.60
N TYR A 140 -7.03 0.04 -10.86
CA TYR A 140 -8.11 -0.81 -11.37
C TYR A 140 -9.37 -0.04 -11.77
N GLY A 141 -9.30 1.31 -11.70
CA GLY A 141 -10.41 2.18 -12.10
C GLY A 141 -11.72 1.82 -11.39
N GLU A 142 -12.80 1.77 -12.17
CA GLU A 142 -14.14 1.47 -11.66
C GLU A 142 -14.34 0.03 -11.12
N ARG A 143 -13.39 -0.87 -11.39
CA ARG A 143 -13.45 -2.26 -10.87
C ARG A 143 -13.01 -2.35 -9.40
N ALA A 144 -12.37 -1.32 -8.88
CA ALA A 144 -11.91 -1.32 -7.50
C ALA A 144 -13.02 -0.96 -6.53
N ALA A 145 -12.98 -1.55 -5.34
CA ALA A 145 -13.89 -1.22 -4.25
C ALA A 145 -13.67 0.22 -3.73
N TYR A 146 -12.41 0.68 -3.79
CA TYR A 146 -12.03 2.03 -3.37
C TYR A 146 -11.36 2.74 -4.55
N PRO A 147 -11.97 3.79 -5.11
CA PRO A 147 -11.39 4.52 -6.23
C PRO A 147 -10.11 5.27 -5.80
N CYS A 148 -9.15 5.32 -6.68
CA CYS A 148 -7.99 6.20 -6.57
C CYS A 148 -8.25 7.52 -7.27
N TYR A 149 -7.65 8.59 -6.78
CA TYR A 149 -7.80 9.94 -7.31
C TYR A 149 -6.42 10.52 -7.62
N ASP A 150 -6.35 11.29 -8.69
CA ASP A 150 -5.17 12.08 -9.04
C ASP A 150 -5.02 13.31 -8.13
N GLU A 151 -4.00 14.12 -8.40
CA GLU A 151 -3.71 15.35 -7.63
C GLU A 151 -4.83 16.41 -7.74
N ASP A 152 -5.59 16.38 -8.82
CA ASP A 152 -6.73 17.28 -9.07
C ASP A 152 -8.04 16.74 -8.46
N GLY A 153 -7.99 15.57 -7.81
CA GLY A 153 -9.14 14.91 -7.19
C GLY A 153 -10.07 14.24 -8.22
N GLN A 154 -9.59 13.97 -9.45
CA GLN A 154 -10.36 13.23 -10.43
C GLN A 154 -10.12 11.72 -10.26
N PRO A 155 -11.14 10.88 -10.49
CA PRO A 155 -10.98 9.44 -10.44
C PRO A 155 -9.95 8.97 -11.49
N MET A 156 -8.96 8.21 -11.03
CA MET A 156 -7.96 7.63 -11.91
C MET A 156 -8.56 6.49 -12.73
N PRO A 157 -8.33 6.48 -14.05
CA PRO A 157 -8.77 5.38 -14.90
C PRO A 157 -7.98 4.10 -14.63
N GLU A 158 -8.49 2.96 -15.10
CA GLU A 158 -7.74 1.72 -15.11
C GLU A 158 -6.47 1.84 -15.94
N GLY A 159 -5.34 1.35 -15.41
CA GLY A 159 -4.06 1.40 -16.14
C GLY A 159 -2.84 1.19 -15.27
N TYR A 160 -1.71 1.38 -15.92
CA TYR A 160 -0.38 1.17 -15.39
C TYR A 160 0.48 2.42 -15.60
N TRP A 161 1.33 2.71 -14.65
CA TRP A 161 2.32 3.79 -14.71
C TRP A 161 3.67 3.28 -14.24
N LEU A 162 4.73 3.84 -14.79
CA LEU A 162 6.06 3.71 -14.21
C LEU A 162 6.24 4.80 -13.16
N VAL A 163 6.76 4.45 -12.01
CA VAL A 163 7.02 5.36 -10.88
C VAL A 163 8.45 5.20 -10.40
N ASP A 164 9.07 6.31 -10.00
CA ASP A 164 10.38 6.26 -9.34
C ASP A 164 10.25 5.95 -7.84
N ARG A 165 11.40 5.84 -7.16
CA ARG A 165 11.46 5.62 -5.71
C ARG A 165 10.89 6.77 -4.88
N ASP A 166 10.74 7.95 -5.46
CA ASP A 166 10.19 9.13 -4.80
C ASP A 166 8.70 9.31 -5.10
N GLY A 167 8.09 8.36 -5.82
CA GLY A 167 6.67 8.36 -6.15
C GLY A 167 6.29 9.23 -7.33
N ASN A 168 7.27 9.79 -8.06
CA ASN A 168 6.99 10.56 -9.25
C ASN A 168 6.60 9.64 -10.41
N LEU A 169 5.63 10.08 -11.21
CA LEU A 169 5.26 9.38 -12.44
C LEU A 169 6.33 9.59 -13.50
N LEU A 170 6.94 8.51 -13.96
CA LEU A 170 7.94 8.50 -15.03
C LEU A 170 7.32 8.31 -16.41
N SER A 171 6.05 7.92 -16.48
CA SER A 171 5.36 7.66 -17.72
C SER A 171 3.94 8.23 -17.72
N GLU A 172 3.40 8.38 -18.93
CA GLU A 172 1.96 8.45 -19.14
C GLU A 172 1.28 7.11 -18.76
N ARG A 173 -0.05 7.09 -18.77
CA ARG A 173 -0.83 5.90 -18.53
C ARG A 173 -0.71 4.88 -19.67
N PHE A 174 -0.46 3.62 -19.33
CA PHE A 174 -0.56 2.49 -20.23
C PHE A 174 -1.81 1.66 -19.92
N THR A 175 -2.44 1.13 -20.95
CA THR A 175 -3.58 0.21 -20.81
C THR A 175 -3.13 -1.24 -20.60
N LYS A 176 -1.89 -1.55 -21.00
CA LYS A 176 -1.27 -2.86 -20.82
C LYS A 176 0.24 -2.71 -20.70
N LEU A 177 0.82 -3.50 -19.80
CA LEU A 177 2.26 -3.72 -19.68
C LEU A 177 2.55 -5.22 -19.71
N SER A 178 3.62 -5.63 -20.39
CA SER A 178 4.11 -7.01 -20.39
C SER A 178 5.58 -7.08 -20.78
N PHE A 179 6.29 -8.06 -20.26
CA PHE A 179 7.63 -8.39 -20.74
C PHE A 179 7.60 -9.25 -22.00
N GLY A 180 8.68 -9.24 -22.75
CA GLY A 180 8.73 -9.79 -24.10
C GLY A 180 8.40 -11.28 -24.25
N ASP A 181 8.52 -12.06 -23.19
CA ASP A 181 8.19 -13.49 -23.13
C ASP A 181 6.78 -13.78 -22.60
N GLY A 182 6.05 -12.74 -22.14
CA GLY A 182 4.72 -12.88 -21.59
C GLY A 182 4.65 -13.48 -20.19
N ASP A 183 5.79 -13.64 -19.53
CA ASP A 183 5.85 -14.09 -18.14
C ASP A 183 5.63 -12.89 -17.19
N GLU A 184 4.51 -12.93 -16.47
CA GLU A 184 4.14 -11.89 -15.49
C GLU A 184 4.95 -11.99 -14.18
N THR A 185 5.73 -13.05 -13.99
CA THR A 185 6.52 -13.29 -12.77
C THR A 185 8.00 -12.96 -12.94
N HIS A 186 8.39 -12.49 -14.11
CA HIS A 186 9.76 -12.22 -14.46
C HIS A 186 10.24 -10.88 -13.86
N THR A 187 11.34 -10.90 -13.12
CA THR A 187 12.04 -9.67 -12.73
C THR A 187 12.85 -9.17 -13.93
N ALA A 188 12.56 -7.96 -14.37
CA ALA A 188 13.17 -7.39 -15.56
C ALA A 188 14.63 -6.99 -15.32
N SER A 189 15.51 -7.43 -16.20
CA SER A 189 16.93 -7.06 -16.23
C SER A 189 17.24 -6.04 -17.33
N LYS A 190 18.45 -5.47 -17.31
CA LYS A 190 18.87 -4.46 -18.32
C LYS A 190 18.76 -4.93 -19.78
N GLY A 191 18.72 -6.23 -20.02
CA GLY A 191 18.59 -6.80 -21.37
C GLY A 191 17.16 -6.91 -21.87
N ASP A 192 16.18 -6.68 -21.00
CA ASP A 192 14.78 -6.89 -21.32
C ASP A 192 14.12 -5.66 -21.96
N VAL A 193 12.98 -5.90 -22.56
CA VAL A 193 12.14 -4.87 -23.19
C VAL A 193 10.73 -4.96 -22.62
N LEU A 194 10.28 -3.88 -22.03
CA LEU A 194 8.90 -3.73 -21.58
C LEU A 194 8.03 -3.31 -22.79
N ARG A 195 6.95 -4.04 -23.03
CA ARG A 195 5.93 -3.69 -24.02
C ARG A 195 4.82 -2.92 -23.32
N ALA A 196 4.60 -1.69 -23.75
CA ALA A 196 3.59 -0.81 -23.21
C ALA A 196 2.56 -0.45 -24.31
N GLN A 197 1.27 -0.61 -24.01
CA GLN A 197 0.19 -0.22 -24.91
C GLN A 197 -0.50 1.01 -24.38
N ARG A 198 -0.68 2.01 -25.26
CA ARG A 198 -1.43 3.24 -24.98
C ARG A 198 -2.93 3.05 -25.22
N GLU A 199 -3.71 4.06 -24.82
CA GLU A 199 -5.17 4.06 -24.97
C GLU A 199 -5.62 3.99 -26.44
N ASP A 200 -4.87 4.57 -27.35
CA ASP A 200 -5.13 4.52 -28.80
C ASP A 200 -4.76 3.17 -29.44
N GLY A 201 -4.29 2.20 -28.64
CA GLY A 201 -3.82 0.89 -29.10
C GLY A 201 -2.38 0.88 -29.62
N THR A 202 -1.69 2.02 -29.63
CA THR A 202 -0.28 2.09 -30.05
C THR A 202 0.58 1.35 -29.05
N GLU A 203 1.46 0.46 -29.54
CA GLU A 203 2.46 -0.22 -28.74
C GLU A 203 3.80 0.54 -28.78
N THR A 204 4.43 0.64 -27.62
CA THR A 204 5.78 1.18 -27.47
C THR A 204 6.65 0.13 -26.80
N LEU A 205 7.87 -0.01 -27.30
CA LEU A 205 8.90 -0.85 -26.70
C LEU A 205 9.78 0.05 -25.84
N LEU A 206 9.88 -0.25 -24.56
CA LEU A 206 10.68 0.48 -23.59
C LEU A 206 11.85 -0.43 -23.17
N PRO A 207 13.07 -0.20 -23.67
CA PRO A 207 14.24 -0.95 -23.21
C PRO A 207 14.46 -0.69 -21.70
N VAL A 208 14.52 -1.74 -20.91
CA VAL A 208 14.72 -1.63 -19.45
C VAL A 208 16.01 -0.86 -19.14
N ALA A 209 17.06 -1.07 -19.94
CA ALA A 209 18.31 -0.32 -19.78
C ALA A 209 18.16 1.20 -19.86
N GLU A 210 17.18 1.71 -20.61
CA GLU A 210 16.91 3.15 -20.74
C GLU A 210 16.08 3.69 -19.57
N LEU A 211 15.28 2.83 -18.95
CA LEU A 211 14.48 3.18 -17.76
C LEU A 211 15.36 3.27 -16.51
N LEU A 212 16.42 2.44 -16.44
CA LEU A 212 17.32 2.33 -15.29
C LEU A 212 18.51 3.31 -15.33
N LEU A 213 18.53 4.26 -16.22
CA LEU A 213 19.57 5.30 -16.23
C LEU A 213 19.31 6.34 -15.13
N PRO A 214 20.34 6.70 -14.35
CA PRO A 214 20.23 7.70 -13.29
C PRO A 214 19.94 9.10 -13.83
#